data_6185d52554dcac866609722621df89ce
#
_entry.id   6185d52554dcac866609722621df89ce
#
_cell.length_a   1.000
_cell.length_b   1.000
_cell.length_c   1.000
_cell.angle_alpha   90.00
_cell.angle_beta   90.00
_cell.angle_gamma   90.00
#
_symmetry.space_group_name_H-M   'P 1'
#
loop_
_entity.id
_entity.type
_entity.pdbx_description
1 polymer ?
#
loop_
_entity_poly.entity_id
_entity_poly.type
_entity_poly.pdbx_seq_one_letter_code
_entity_poly.pdbx_strand_id
1 'polypeptide(L)'
;VGIKPRTRMLEPGVRASVVYGVKNPTESGLRLYYVGWADASMDPDWVLRPLLDSRQAPPKFMNTSYYSNPKLDELLDKAVATPDDAARAKLYEEAQKMVWNDAPWAYLVYEVGTAGADARLVNFTLRPDTGIDFINAEWKE
;
A
#
# COMPACT_ATOMS: atom_id res chain seq x y z
N VAL A 1 -21.08 10.31 -13.66
CA VAL A 1 -21.03 11.47 -12.73
C VAL A 1 -20.43 12.74 -13.38
N GLY A 2 -20.17 12.74 -14.68
CA GLY A 2 -19.74 13.95 -15.42
C GLY A 2 -18.29 14.42 -15.18
N ILE A 3 -17.49 13.68 -14.40
CA ILE A 3 -16.07 14.00 -14.20
C ILE A 3 -15.27 13.60 -15.44
N LYS A 4 -14.53 14.52 -16.02
CA LYS A 4 -13.62 14.27 -17.15
C LYS A 4 -12.17 14.33 -16.64
N PRO A 5 -11.56 13.20 -16.24
CA PRO A 5 -10.20 13.21 -15.72
C PRO A 5 -9.20 13.45 -16.84
N ARG A 6 -8.12 14.14 -16.51
CA ARG A 6 -6.94 14.28 -17.36
C ARG A 6 -5.85 13.40 -16.78
N THR A 7 -5.67 12.20 -17.34
CA THR A 7 -4.67 11.25 -16.88
C THR A 7 -3.28 11.67 -17.32
N ARG A 8 -2.32 11.56 -16.42
CA ARG A 8 -0.90 11.75 -16.66
C ARG A 8 -0.13 10.58 -16.09
N MET A 9 0.60 9.86 -16.92
CA MET A 9 1.59 8.88 -16.50
C MET A 9 2.90 9.61 -16.20
N LEU A 10 3.51 9.27 -15.08
CA LEU A 10 4.77 9.87 -14.63
C LEU A 10 5.84 8.81 -14.57
N GLU A 11 7.03 9.15 -15.05
CA GLU A 11 8.24 8.38 -14.80
C GLU A 11 8.51 8.25 -13.30
N PRO A 12 9.09 7.12 -12.81
CA PRO A 12 9.25 6.88 -11.38
C PRO A 12 9.93 8.02 -10.62
N GLY A 13 11.00 8.61 -11.16
CA GLY A 13 11.71 9.71 -10.53
C GLY A 13 10.88 11.00 -10.46
N VAL A 14 10.17 11.33 -11.55
CA VAL A 14 9.26 12.47 -11.59
C VAL A 14 8.07 12.24 -10.64
N ARG A 15 7.56 11.02 -10.59
CA ARG A 15 6.50 10.64 -9.64
C ARG A 15 6.93 10.90 -8.20
N ALA A 16 8.14 10.48 -7.84
CA ALA A 16 8.67 10.67 -6.49
C ALA A 16 8.67 12.15 -6.08
N SER A 17 9.13 13.05 -6.94
CA SER A 17 9.16 14.48 -6.64
C SER A 17 7.77 15.12 -6.61
N VAL A 18 6.88 14.76 -7.52
CA VAL A 18 5.54 15.35 -7.64
C VAL A 18 4.58 14.85 -6.57
N VAL A 19 4.68 13.58 -6.20
CA VAL A 19 3.73 12.94 -5.27
C VAL A 19 4.24 12.98 -3.83
N TYR A 20 5.52 12.65 -3.63
CA TYR A 20 6.12 12.49 -2.30
C TYR A 20 6.99 13.69 -1.87
N GLY A 21 7.40 14.54 -2.81
CA GLY A 21 8.30 15.66 -2.52
C GLY A 21 7.61 16.94 -2.04
N VAL A 22 6.28 17.01 -2.05
CA VAL A 22 5.52 18.23 -1.71
C VAL A 22 4.99 18.21 -0.27
N LYS A 23 5.01 19.37 0.39
CA LYS A 23 4.50 19.52 1.77
C LYS A 23 2.99 19.66 1.83
N ASN A 24 2.38 20.07 0.74
CA ASN A 24 0.95 20.37 0.68
C ASN A 24 0.38 19.72 -0.59
N PRO A 25 -0.75 18.99 -0.50
CA PRO A 25 -1.36 18.34 -1.66
C PRO A 25 -1.70 19.30 -2.80
N THR A 26 -1.95 20.58 -2.50
CA THR A 26 -2.24 21.59 -3.53
C THR A 26 -1.04 21.97 -4.39
N GLU A 27 0.18 21.75 -3.89
CA GLU A 27 1.43 22.09 -4.59
C GLU A 27 1.76 21.07 -5.69
N SER A 28 1.30 19.81 -5.55
CA SER A 28 1.54 18.76 -6.54
C SER A 28 0.84 18.96 -7.88
N GLY A 29 -0.21 19.78 -7.91
CA GLY A 29 -1.11 19.91 -9.06
C GLY A 29 -1.94 18.64 -9.35
N LEU A 30 -1.79 17.59 -8.58
CA LEU A 30 -2.58 16.36 -8.67
C LEU A 30 -3.90 16.51 -7.90
N ARG A 31 -4.94 15.83 -8.38
CA ARG A 31 -6.23 15.75 -7.69
C ARG A 31 -6.59 14.32 -7.34
N LEU A 32 -6.09 13.38 -8.13
CA LEU A 32 -6.26 11.95 -7.92
C LEU A 32 -4.93 11.28 -8.18
N TYR A 33 -4.60 10.31 -7.35
CA TYR A 33 -3.41 9.48 -7.52
C TYR A 33 -3.85 8.02 -7.48
N TYR A 34 -3.59 7.29 -8.59
CA TYR A 34 -3.85 5.87 -8.67
C TYR A 34 -2.54 5.12 -8.40
N VAL A 35 -2.56 4.23 -7.45
CA VAL A 35 -1.39 3.43 -7.06
C VAL A 35 -1.84 2.09 -6.50
N GLY A 36 -1.10 1.03 -6.80
CA GLY A 36 -1.17 -0.25 -6.10
C GLY A 36 -0.21 -0.26 -4.91
N TRP A 37 -0.57 -1.02 -3.90
CA TRP A 37 0.30 -1.29 -2.76
C TRP A 37 0.21 -2.76 -2.38
N ALA A 38 1.36 -3.40 -2.23
CA ALA A 38 1.49 -4.72 -1.67
C ALA A 38 2.68 -4.73 -0.71
N ASP A 39 2.56 -5.46 0.37
CA ASP A 39 3.64 -5.60 1.34
C ASP A 39 4.24 -7.00 1.29
N ALA A 40 5.57 -7.05 1.08
CA ALA A 40 6.32 -8.29 1.00
C ALA A 40 6.50 -8.99 2.36
N SER A 41 6.36 -8.25 3.46
CA SER A 41 6.47 -8.82 4.82
C SER A 41 5.21 -9.51 5.29
N MET A 42 4.07 -9.25 4.65
CA MET A 42 2.74 -9.71 5.07
C MET A 42 2.35 -9.20 6.48
N ASP A 43 3.00 -8.13 6.95
CA ASP A 43 2.70 -7.51 8.25
C ASP A 43 1.74 -6.33 8.05
N PRO A 44 0.59 -6.29 8.74
CA PRO A 44 -0.39 -5.21 8.61
C PRO A 44 0.16 -3.82 8.92
N ASP A 45 1.18 -3.69 9.76
CA ASP A 45 1.79 -2.40 10.07
C ASP A 45 2.44 -1.77 8.84
N TRP A 46 3.11 -2.56 8.01
CA TRP A 46 3.74 -2.11 6.78
C TRP A 46 2.76 -1.72 5.68
N VAL A 47 1.49 -2.11 5.82
CA VAL A 47 0.42 -1.63 4.93
C VAL A 47 -0.20 -0.36 5.47
N LEU A 48 -0.58 -0.35 6.74
CA LEU A 48 -1.38 0.73 7.31
C LEU A 48 -0.54 1.96 7.68
N ARG A 49 0.58 1.77 8.37
CA ARG A 49 1.38 2.89 8.88
C ARG A 49 1.99 3.77 7.79
N PRO A 50 2.70 3.26 6.78
CA PRO A 50 3.32 4.11 5.76
C PRO A 50 2.32 4.98 5.00
N LEU A 51 1.11 4.50 4.86
CA LEU A 51 0.11 5.07 3.98
C LEU A 51 -0.96 5.90 4.71
N LEU A 52 -1.15 5.69 6.03
CA LEU A 52 -2.30 6.23 6.75
C LEU A 52 -1.97 6.88 8.10
N ASP A 53 -0.81 6.60 8.69
CA ASP A 53 -0.37 7.33 9.89
C ASP A 53 -0.14 8.81 9.54
N SER A 54 -0.72 9.71 10.32
CA SER A 54 -0.66 11.16 10.05
C SER A 54 0.76 11.70 10.01
N ARG A 55 1.68 11.06 10.72
CA ARG A 55 3.10 11.40 10.80
C ARG A 55 3.88 11.00 9.55
N GLN A 56 3.27 10.25 8.63
CA GLN A 56 3.89 9.73 7.40
C GLN A 56 3.45 10.50 6.14
N ALA A 57 2.84 11.66 6.31
CA ALA A 57 2.50 12.53 5.17
C ALA A 57 3.76 13.05 4.44
N PRO A 58 3.68 13.28 3.12
CA PRO A 58 4.77 13.90 2.37
C PRO A 58 5.21 15.25 2.96
N PRO A 59 6.48 15.62 2.84
CA PRO A 59 7.55 14.92 2.14
C PRO A 59 8.23 13.84 2.98
N LYS A 60 7.71 13.53 4.16
CA LYS A 60 8.35 12.60 5.08
C LYS A 60 8.24 11.16 4.59
N PHE A 61 7.04 10.75 4.16
CA PHE A 61 6.80 9.40 3.66
C PHE A 61 5.60 9.31 2.68
N MET A 62 4.80 8.24 2.73
CA MET A 62 3.90 7.84 1.65
C MET A 62 2.40 8.04 1.94
N ASN A 63 2.02 8.70 3.02
CA ASN A 63 0.61 9.05 3.26
C ASN A 63 0.18 10.20 2.33
N THR A 64 0.04 9.90 1.05
CA THR A 64 -0.27 10.85 -0.02
C THR A 64 -1.70 11.36 -0.02
N SER A 65 -2.56 10.74 0.76
CA SER A 65 -3.91 11.24 1.03
C SER A 65 -3.92 12.38 2.05
N TYR A 66 -2.81 12.58 2.76
CA TYR A 66 -2.70 13.50 3.91
C TYR A 66 -3.77 13.21 4.98
N TYR A 67 -4.23 11.97 5.03
CA TYR A 67 -5.16 11.51 6.03
C TYR A 67 -4.58 11.69 7.43
N SER A 68 -5.39 12.14 8.36
CA SER A 68 -4.98 12.38 9.73
C SER A 68 -6.08 11.98 10.69
N ASN A 69 -5.81 10.94 11.47
CA ASN A 69 -6.69 10.48 12.54
C ASN A 69 -5.82 10.07 13.74
N PRO A 70 -5.73 10.90 14.79
CA PRO A 70 -4.91 10.60 15.97
C PRO A 70 -5.28 9.27 16.64
N LYS A 71 -6.55 8.85 16.57
CA LYS A 71 -6.97 7.55 17.13
C LYS A 71 -6.40 6.38 16.33
N LEU A 72 -6.28 6.53 15.02
CA LEU A 72 -5.60 5.53 14.20
C LEU A 72 -4.12 5.47 14.54
N ASP A 73 -3.46 6.62 14.67
CA ASP A 73 -2.03 6.68 15.01
C ASP A 73 -1.75 5.97 16.35
N GLU A 74 -2.55 6.24 17.38
CA GLU A 74 -2.46 5.58 18.69
C GLU A 74 -2.72 4.06 18.59
N LEU A 75 -3.69 3.65 17.77
CA LEU A 75 -4.03 2.25 17.59
C LEU A 75 -2.90 1.48 16.91
N LEU A 76 -2.27 2.07 15.88
CA LEU A 76 -1.11 1.50 15.22
C LEU A 76 0.10 1.40 16.18
N ASP A 77 0.34 2.42 16.99
CA ASP A 77 1.43 2.40 17.99
C ASP A 77 1.20 1.30 19.05
N LYS A 78 -0.05 1.14 19.48
CA LYS A 78 -0.42 0.06 20.41
C LYS A 78 -0.27 -1.32 19.77
N ALA A 79 -0.68 -1.46 18.53
CA ALA A 79 -0.61 -2.74 17.81
C ALA A 79 0.83 -3.23 17.65
N VAL A 80 1.74 -2.36 17.22
CA VAL A 80 3.16 -2.73 17.06
C VAL A 80 3.85 -3.03 18.40
N ALA A 81 3.40 -2.43 19.49
CA ALA A 81 3.91 -2.67 20.83
C ALA A 81 3.31 -3.91 21.52
N THR A 82 2.33 -4.58 20.90
CA THR A 82 1.63 -5.73 21.50
C THR A 82 2.28 -7.04 21.06
N PRO A 83 2.92 -7.81 21.98
CA PRO A 83 3.61 -9.06 21.62
C PRO A 83 2.67 -10.23 21.36
N ASP A 84 1.46 -10.22 21.93
CA ASP A 84 0.47 -11.28 21.74
C ASP A 84 -0.18 -11.16 20.36
N ASP A 85 -0.02 -12.16 19.52
CA ASP A 85 -0.49 -12.13 18.13
C ASP A 85 -2.01 -11.99 18.02
N ALA A 86 -2.78 -12.61 18.92
CA ALA A 86 -4.23 -12.55 18.87
C ALA A 86 -4.75 -11.16 19.30
N ALA A 87 -4.15 -10.57 20.32
CA ALA A 87 -4.46 -9.20 20.71
C ALA A 87 -4.03 -8.19 19.66
N ARG A 88 -2.84 -8.38 19.07
CA ARG A 88 -2.31 -7.55 17.97
C ARG A 88 -3.23 -7.60 16.75
N ALA A 89 -3.68 -8.78 16.35
CA ALA A 89 -4.60 -8.96 15.23
C ALA A 89 -5.91 -8.17 15.43
N LYS A 90 -6.48 -8.18 16.65
CA LYS A 90 -7.70 -7.41 16.97
C LYS A 90 -7.48 -5.90 16.83
N LEU A 91 -6.31 -5.39 17.22
CA LEU A 91 -5.99 -3.97 17.08
C LEU A 91 -5.90 -3.57 15.59
N TYR A 92 -5.29 -4.40 14.74
CA TYR A 92 -5.28 -4.13 13.30
C TYR A 92 -6.66 -4.31 12.65
N GLU A 93 -7.49 -5.23 13.13
CA GLU A 93 -8.88 -5.34 12.68
C GLU A 93 -9.67 -4.05 12.98
N GLU A 94 -9.48 -3.48 14.18
CA GLU A 94 -10.08 -2.21 14.57
C GLU A 94 -9.56 -1.06 13.72
N ALA A 95 -8.25 -1.01 13.46
CA ALA A 95 -7.63 -0.04 12.58
C ALA A 95 -8.20 -0.10 11.15
N GLN A 96 -8.36 -1.30 10.59
CA GLN A 96 -8.94 -1.48 9.26
C GLN A 96 -10.41 -1.02 9.19
N LYS A 97 -11.21 -1.31 10.23
CA LYS A 97 -12.59 -0.83 10.30
C LYS A 97 -12.67 0.69 10.37
N MET A 98 -11.77 1.33 11.11
CA MET A 98 -11.69 2.78 11.20
C MET A 98 -11.36 3.38 9.83
N VAL A 99 -10.32 2.87 9.17
CA VAL A 99 -9.91 3.31 7.82
C VAL A 99 -11.03 3.11 6.80
N TRP A 100 -11.73 1.98 6.86
CA TRP A 100 -12.86 1.71 5.97
C TRP A 100 -13.98 2.74 6.15
N ASN A 101 -14.31 3.08 7.40
CA ASN A 101 -15.38 4.03 7.71
C ASN A 101 -15.00 5.47 7.35
N ASP A 102 -13.74 5.86 7.56
CA ASP A 102 -13.24 7.20 7.25
C ASP A 102 -13.01 7.40 5.73
N ALA A 103 -12.89 6.29 4.99
CA ALA A 103 -12.74 6.24 3.53
C ALA A 103 -11.71 7.24 2.95
N PRO A 104 -10.44 7.25 3.44
CA PRO A 104 -9.41 8.16 2.92
C PRO A 104 -9.07 7.90 1.45
N TRP A 105 -9.46 6.74 0.93
CA TRP A 105 -9.24 6.28 -0.45
C TRP A 105 -10.50 5.69 -1.07
N ALA A 106 -10.52 5.67 -2.40
CA ALA A 106 -11.41 4.82 -3.16
C ALA A 106 -10.70 3.49 -3.45
N TYR A 107 -11.11 2.42 -2.79
CA TYR A 107 -10.60 1.07 -3.05
C TYR A 107 -11.22 0.56 -4.35
N LEU A 108 -10.41 0.32 -5.38
CA LEU A 108 -10.92 0.06 -6.72
C LEU A 108 -10.85 -1.41 -7.10
N VAL A 109 -9.69 -2.02 -7.00
CA VAL A 109 -9.43 -3.39 -7.49
C VAL A 109 -8.40 -4.11 -6.66
N TYR A 110 -8.48 -5.44 -6.65
CA TYR A 110 -7.36 -6.32 -6.38
C TYR A 110 -6.77 -6.78 -7.71
N GLU A 111 -5.47 -6.61 -7.88
CA GLU A 111 -4.79 -7.09 -9.08
C GLU A 111 -4.64 -8.61 -9.02
N VAL A 112 -4.91 -9.26 -10.14
CA VAL A 112 -4.61 -10.69 -10.31
C VAL A 112 -3.18 -10.80 -10.83
N GLY A 113 -2.29 -11.36 -10.01
CA GLY A 113 -0.91 -11.63 -10.42
C GLY A 113 -0.89 -12.64 -11.57
N THR A 114 -0.21 -12.27 -12.67
CA THR A 114 0.03 -13.16 -13.80
C THR A 114 1.52 -13.22 -14.09
N ALA A 115 2.01 -14.39 -14.45
CA ALA A 115 3.39 -14.57 -14.91
C ALA A 115 3.42 -15.42 -16.18
N GLY A 116 4.32 -15.07 -17.08
CA GLY A 116 4.72 -15.91 -18.20
C GLY A 116 6.07 -16.55 -17.91
N ALA A 117 6.21 -17.85 -18.18
CA ALA A 117 7.45 -18.56 -18.00
C ALA A 117 7.68 -19.53 -19.17
N ASP A 118 8.94 -19.95 -19.38
CA ASP A 118 9.27 -21.06 -20.26
C ASP A 118 8.56 -22.33 -19.72
N ALA A 119 8.00 -23.13 -20.63
CA ALA A 119 7.23 -24.33 -20.26
C ALA A 119 8.07 -25.38 -19.48
N ARG A 120 9.37 -25.31 -19.59
CA ARG A 120 10.30 -26.17 -18.85
C ARG A 120 10.58 -25.68 -17.42
N LEU A 121 10.29 -24.42 -17.10
CA LEU A 121 10.43 -23.90 -15.74
C LEU A 121 9.22 -24.33 -14.92
N VAL A 122 9.44 -25.13 -13.90
CA VAL A 122 8.39 -25.69 -13.03
C VAL A 122 8.66 -25.40 -11.57
N ASN A 123 7.68 -25.67 -10.70
CA ASN A 123 7.78 -25.56 -9.24
C ASN A 123 8.08 -24.13 -8.73
N PHE A 124 7.75 -23.08 -9.51
CA PHE A 124 7.72 -21.72 -8.99
C PHE A 124 6.30 -21.35 -8.53
N THR A 125 6.19 -20.41 -7.60
CA THR A 125 4.91 -19.98 -7.05
C THR A 125 4.77 -18.46 -7.12
N LEU A 126 3.60 -17.99 -7.58
CA LEU A 126 3.24 -16.58 -7.47
C LEU A 126 2.76 -16.31 -6.04
N ARG A 127 3.35 -15.32 -5.41
CA ARG A 127 2.99 -14.90 -4.06
C ARG A 127 1.88 -13.85 -4.09
N PRO A 128 1.06 -13.75 -3.03
CA PRO A 128 0.02 -12.72 -2.92
C PRO A 128 0.56 -11.28 -2.96
N ASP A 129 1.82 -11.07 -2.58
CA ASP A 129 2.53 -9.79 -2.61
C ASP A 129 3.11 -9.42 -3.97
N THR A 130 2.69 -10.11 -5.04
CA THR A 130 3.19 -9.98 -6.43
C THR A 130 4.62 -10.48 -6.66
N GLY A 131 5.28 -11.02 -5.64
CA GLY A 131 6.57 -11.68 -5.76
C GLY A 131 6.47 -13.04 -6.44
N ILE A 132 7.59 -13.55 -6.90
CA ILE A 132 7.72 -14.91 -7.42
C ILE A 132 8.70 -15.67 -6.53
N ASP A 133 8.26 -16.81 -6.02
CA ASP A 133 9.11 -17.71 -5.24
C ASP A 133 9.69 -18.77 -6.16
N PHE A 134 11.01 -18.80 -6.23
CA PHE A 134 11.81 -19.76 -7.02
C PHE A 134 12.53 -20.78 -6.18
N ILE A 135 12.26 -20.86 -4.86
CA ILE A 135 13.05 -21.70 -3.94
C ILE A 135 13.04 -23.19 -4.34
N ASN A 136 11.95 -23.64 -4.97
CA ASN A 136 11.79 -25.00 -5.46
C ASN A 136 11.73 -25.08 -7.00
N ALA A 137 12.09 -23.99 -7.68
CA ALA A 137 12.01 -23.95 -9.13
C ALA A 137 13.06 -24.86 -9.80
N GLU A 138 12.64 -25.56 -10.83
CA GLU A 138 13.46 -26.51 -11.56
C GLU A 138 13.26 -26.37 -13.07
N TRP A 139 14.27 -26.76 -13.83
CA TRP A 139 14.17 -26.92 -15.26
C TRP A 139 13.89 -28.38 -15.61
N LYS A 140 12.80 -28.65 -16.31
CA LYS A 140 12.58 -29.94 -16.95
C LYS A 140 13.43 -30.05 -18.21
N GLU A 141 14.02 -31.21 -18.41
CA GLU A 141 14.70 -31.58 -19.66
C GLU A 141 13.73 -31.72 -20.84
#